data_1c809bafbbc67ae5c1bbfc3b10f38ced
#
_entry.id   1c809bafbbc67ae5c1bbfc3b10f38ced
#
_cell.length_a   1.000
_cell.length_b   1.000
_cell.length_c   1.000
_cell.angle_alpha   90.00
_cell.angle_beta   90.00
_cell.angle_gamma   90.00
#
_symmetry.space_group_name_H-M   'P 1'
#
loop_
_entity.id
_entity.type
_entity.pdbx_description
1 polymer ?
#
loop_
_entity_poly.entity_id
_entity_poly.type
_entity_poly.pdbx_seq_one_letter_code
_entity_poly.pdbx_strand_id
1 'polypeptide(L)'
;MKKSLLWMTALILLLAAFHGIAEDAYEAAAMLYAYTGNEEIATVPAELQGLPVTAIGDGCFAETGVHDLTLPDTVTSIGEYAFWLCPLEAIHGTENILHLGDGAFFGTHIAEPVLPEGLLSMGDAVFQNCDSITEITSWPLWRVPDGTFFECLGLMRVILPDTVEMLGAGAFYGCTALCDISLGEGLRAIGESAFEGCSALEEITLPEGIETLGGSAFMDCGALRICRLPASLAYIGEDAFAQCPNLCLVVSKDSYAERYAIENELAFRHE
;
A
#
# COMPACT_ATOMS: atom_id res chain seq x y z
N MET A 1 -29.24 -26.04 -15.05
CA MET A 1 -28.23 -25.36 -14.23
C MET A 1 -26.93 -26.16 -14.27
N LYS A 2 -26.10 -25.99 -15.29
CA LYS A 2 -24.76 -26.56 -15.49
C LYS A 2 -24.07 -25.72 -16.58
N LYS A 3 -23.70 -24.49 -16.26
CA LYS A 3 -22.97 -23.61 -17.19
C LYS A 3 -22.16 -22.58 -16.38
N SER A 4 -21.03 -22.95 -15.86
CA SER A 4 -20.02 -21.96 -15.43
C SER A 4 -18.63 -22.53 -15.13
N LEU A 5 -18.39 -23.83 -15.37
CA LEU A 5 -17.10 -24.44 -15.00
C LEU A 5 -16.06 -24.45 -16.12
N LEU A 6 -16.32 -23.83 -17.28
CA LEU A 6 -15.45 -23.93 -18.48
C LEU A 6 -14.50 -22.72 -18.67
N TRP A 7 -14.53 -21.71 -17.80
CA TRP A 7 -13.85 -20.41 -18.03
C TRP A 7 -12.66 -20.13 -17.12
N MET A 8 -12.28 -21.08 -16.27
CA MET A 8 -11.12 -20.97 -15.38
C MET A 8 -10.05 -21.97 -15.79
N THR A 9 -8.91 -21.49 -16.27
CA THR A 9 -7.72 -22.35 -16.49
C THR A 9 -6.91 -22.40 -15.19
N ALA A 10 -6.73 -23.60 -14.65
CA ALA A 10 -5.92 -23.83 -13.46
C ALA A 10 -4.59 -24.44 -13.85
N LEU A 11 -3.50 -23.90 -13.32
CA LEU A 11 -2.21 -24.55 -13.28
C LEU A 11 -2.11 -25.33 -11.96
N ILE A 12 -2.02 -26.65 -12.03
CA ILE A 12 -1.75 -27.48 -10.86
C ILE A 12 -0.24 -27.44 -10.62
N LEU A 13 0.19 -26.64 -9.64
CA LEU A 13 1.56 -26.67 -9.16
C LEU A 13 1.64 -27.68 -8.01
N LEU A 14 2.33 -28.80 -8.23
CA LEU A 14 2.92 -29.59 -7.15
C LEU A 14 4.05 -28.74 -6.56
N LEU A 15 3.77 -28.00 -5.49
CA LEU A 15 4.79 -27.28 -4.73
C LEU A 15 5.65 -28.32 -3.99
N ALA A 16 6.73 -28.78 -4.64
CA ALA A 16 7.82 -29.45 -3.97
C ALA A 16 8.63 -28.39 -3.21
N ALA A 17 8.37 -28.25 -1.91
CA ALA A 17 9.23 -27.43 -1.05
C ALA A 17 10.62 -28.07 -0.96
N PHE A 18 11.62 -27.39 -1.49
CA PHE A 18 13.02 -27.71 -1.26
C PHE A 18 13.39 -27.35 0.18
N HIS A 19 13.81 -28.32 0.94
CA HIS A 19 14.66 -28.48 2.12
C HIS A 19 14.04 -29.26 3.28
N GLY A 20 14.28 -30.57 3.29
CA GLY A 20 14.70 -31.35 4.49
C GLY A 20 13.72 -31.53 5.65
N ILE A 21 12.40 -31.59 5.42
CA ILE A 21 11.41 -31.98 6.44
C ILE A 21 10.57 -33.15 5.87
N ALA A 22 10.24 -34.10 6.72
CA ALA A 22 9.64 -35.38 6.41
C ALA A 22 8.62 -35.44 5.26
N GLU A 23 8.65 -36.52 4.50
CA GLU A 23 7.85 -36.83 3.29
C GLU A 23 6.32 -36.85 3.48
N ASP A 24 5.78 -36.54 4.64
CA ASP A 24 4.36 -36.76 4.98
C ASP A 24 3.47 -35.50 5.00
N ALA A 25 3.91 -34.32 4.49
CA ALA A 25 3.18 -33.08 4.64
C ALA A 25 3.10 -32.21 3.37
N TYR A 26 2.97 -32.81 2.18
CA TYR A 26 2.66 -32.04 0.97
C TYR A 26 1.15 -32.05 0.72
N GLU A 27 0.46 -30.98 1.11
CA GLU A 27 -0.90 -30.76 0.64
C GLU A 27 -0.84 -30.23 -0.80
N ALA A 28 -1.39 -31.01 -1.75
CA ALA A 28 -1.54 -30.55 -3.12
C ALA A 28 -2.58 -29.41 -3.17
N ALA A 29 -2.22 -28.29 -3.77
CA ALA A 29 -3.06 -27.12 -3.89
C ALA A 29 -3.15 -26.64 -5.35
N ALA A 30 -4.21 -25.95 -5.71
CA ALA A 30 -4.39 -25.33 -7.01
C ALA A 30 -4.20 -23.81 -6.91
N MET A 31 -3.55 -23.24 -7.94
CA MET A 31 -3.52 -21.81 -8.18
C MET A 31 -4.44 -21.48 -9.35
N LEU A 32 -5.28 -20.47 -9.20
CA LEU A 32 -6.04 -19.93 -10.33
C LEU A 32 -5.11 -19.05 -11.16
N TYR A 33 -4.75 -19.50 -12.36
CA TYR A 33 -3.74 -18.85 -13.20
C TYR A 33 -4.33 -17.80 -14.14
N ALA A 34 -5.54 -17.99 -14.64
CA ALA A 34 -6.18 -17.03 -15.54
C ALA A 34 -7.69 -17.13 -15.46
N TYR A 35 -8.34 -15.98 -15.46
CA TYR A 35 -9.79 -15.84 -15.66
C TYR A 35 -10.04 -15.46 -17.12
N THR A 36 -10.85 -16.26 -17.80
CA THR A 36 -11.20 -16.04 -19.22
C THR A 36 -12.70 -15.83 -19.42
N GLY A 37 -13.43 -15.61 -18.30
CA GLY A 37 -14.85 -15.27 -18.30
C GLY A 37 -15.07 -13.81 -18.74
N ASN A 38 -16.34 -13.48 -18.91
CA ASN A 38 -16.79 -12.13 -19.24
C ASN A 38 -17.93 -11.67 -18.29
N GLU A 39 -18.07 -12.34 -17.17
CA GLU A 39 -19.05 -11.97 -16.14
C GLU A 39 -18.50 -10.79 -15.32
N GLU A 40 -19.37 -9.83 -15.02
CA GLU A 40 -19.09 -8.71 -14.12
C GLU A 40 -19.01 -9.14 -12.66
N ILE A 41 -19.70 -10.23 -12.29
CA ILE A 41 -19.70 -10.83 -10.96
C ILE A 41 -19.11 -12.23 -11.06
N ALA A 42 -18.00 -12.49 -10.37
CA ALA A 42 -17.30 -13.76 -10.42
C ALA A 42 -17.17 -14.42 -9.03
N THR A 43 -17.10 -15.73 -9.02
CA THR A 43 -16.81 -16.50 -7.80
C THR A 43 -15.73 -17.52 -8.12
N VAL A 44 -14.64 -17.47 -7.37
CA VAL A 44 -13.56 -18.44 -7.44
C VAL A 44 -14.04 -19.74 -6.76
N PRO A 45 -13.99 -20.90 -7.43
CA PRO A 45 -14.38 -22.16 -6.81
C PRO A 45 -13.40 -22.54 -5.70
N ALA A 46 -13.91 -23.15 -4.62
CA ALA A 46 -13.06 -23.61 -3.51
C ALA A 46 -12.10 -24.75 -3.94
N GLU A 47 -12.47 -25.50 -4.99
CA GLU A 47 -11.67 -26.61 -5.49
C GLU A 47 -11.62 -26.60 -7.03
N LEU A 48 -10.46 -26.93 -7.57
CA LEU A 48 -10.26 -27.20 -8.99
C LEU A 48 -9.65 -28.59 -9.15
N GLN A 49 -10.34 -29.46 -9.90
CA GLN A 49 -9.94 -30.88 -10.12
C GLN A 49 -9.73 -31.66 -8.81
N GLY A 50 -10.48 -31.33 -7.75
CA GLY A 50 -10.38 -31.98 -6.44
C GLY A 50 -9.24 -31.45 -5.56
N LEU A 51 -8.59 -30.34 -5.94
CA LEU A 51 -7.57 -29.67 -5.15
C LEU A 51 -8.11 -28.32 -4.65
N PRO A 52 -7.84 -27.94 -3.39
CA PRO A 52 -8.25 -26.63 -2.87
C PRO A 52 -7.53 -25.50 -3.63
N VAL A 53 -8.26 -24.45 -3.97
CA VAL A 53 -7.68 -23.22 -4.56
C VAL A 53 -7.11 -22.39 -3.42
N THR A 54 -5.80 -22.24 -3.38
CA THR A 54 -5.10 -21.50 -2.30
C THR A 54 -4.47 -20.20 -2.75
N ALA A 55 -4.42 -19.95 -4.07
CA ALA A 55 -3.80 -18.74 -4.60
C ALA A 55 -4.52 -18.21 -5.84
N ILE A 56 -4.56 -16.88 -5.97
CA ILE A 56 -4.80 -16.18 -7.23
C ILE A 56 -3.43 -15.88 -7.84
N GLY A 57 -3.19 -16.32 -9.06
CA GLY A 57 -1.91 -16.15 -9.75
C GLY A 57 -1.69 -14.74 -10.31
N ASP A 58 -0.47 -14.53 -10.78
CA ASP A 58 -0.04 -13.25 -11.37
C ASP A 58 -0.91 -12.90 -12.59
N GLY A 59 -1.39 -11.65 -12.63
CA GLY A 59 -2.22 -11.16 -13.71
C GLY A 59 -3.55 -11.91 -13.93
N CYS A 60 -3.99 -12.76 -13.02
CA CYS A 60 -5.12 -13.69 -13.21
C CYS A 60 -6.40 -13.00 -13.68
N PHE A 61 -6.72 -11.82 -13.14
CA PHE A 61 -7.89 -11.00 -13.46
C PHE A 61 -7.51 -9.67 -14.13
N ALA A 62 -6.26 -9.53 -14.60
CA ALA A 62 -5.80 -8.29 -15.21
C ALA A 62 -6.65 -7.92 -16.43
N GLU A 63 -7.04 -6.64 -16.53
CA GLU A 63 -7.84 -6.08 -17.63
C GLU A 63 -9.17 -6.82 -17.89
N THR A 64 -9.68 -7.58 -16.92
CA THR A 64 -11.01 -8.22 -17.03
C THR A 64 -12.11 -7.22 -16.71
N GLY A 65 -13.37 -7.58 -16.99
CA GLY A 65 -14.55 -6.77 -16.66
C GLY A 65 -15.18 -7.12 -15.31
N VAL A 66 -14.43 -7.72 -14.37
CA VAL A 66 -14.97 -8.14 -13.07
C VAL A 66 -15.07 -6.93 -12.13
N HIS A 67 -16.29 -6.68 -11.62
CA HIS A 67 -16.57 -5.62 -10.65
C HIS A 67 -16.73 -6.17 -9.22
N ASP A 68 -17.19 -7.40 -9.08
CA ASP A 68 -17.46 -8.05 -7.79
C ASP A 68 -16.90 -9.49 -7.81
N LEU A 69 -16.04 -9.80 -6.85
CA LEU A 69 -15.36 -11.10 -6.77
C LEU A 69 -15.54 -11.71 -5.38
N THR A 70 -15.92 -13.00 -5.37
CA THR A 70 -15.92 -13.80 -4.13
C THR A 70 -14.80 -14.83 -4.18
N LEU A 71 -13.94 -14.81 -3.16
CA LEU A 71 -12.89 -15.79 -2.94
C LEU A 71 -13.35 -16.85 -1.93
N PRO A 72 -12.92 -18.11 -2.06
CA PRO A 72 -13.10 -19.12 -1.03
C PRO A 72 -12.11 -18.91 0.13
N ASP A 73 -12.48 -19.37 1.33
CA ASP A 73 -11.66 -19.26 2.55
C ASP A 73 -10.29 -19.96 2.45
N THR A 74 -10.10 -20.79 1.43
CA THR A 74 -8.84 -21.48 1.16
C THR A 74 -7.77 -20.61 0.53
N VAL A 75 -8.13 -19.44 -0.05
CA VAL A 75 -7.17 -18.54 -0.70
C VAL A 75 -6.41 -17.77 0.36
N THR A 76 -5.08 -17.87 0.31
CA THR A 76 -4.16 -17.21 1.24
C THR A 76 -3.18 -16.26 0.54
N SER A 77 -3.12 -16.26 -0.79
CA SER A 77 -2.23 -15.39 -1.53
C SER A 77 -2.85 -14.84 -2.81
N ILE A 78 -2.49 -13.59 -3.12
CA ILE A 78 -2.84 -12.91 -4.37
C ILE A 78 -1.52 -12.50 -5.03
N GLY A 79 -1.31 -12.91 -6.28
CA GLY A 79 -0.08 -12.72 -7.04
C GLY A 79 0.12 -11.29 -7.55
N GLU A 80 1.25 -11.12 -8.24
CA GLU A 80 1.65 -9.82 -8.81
C GLU A 80 0.65 -9.39 -9.89
N TYR A 81 0.22 -8.11 -9.83
CA TYR A 81 -0.71 -7.51 -10.80
C TYR A 81 -1.99 -8.33 -11.01
N ALA A 82 -2.41 -9.13 -10.03
CA ALA A 82 -3.52 -10.07 -10.17
C ALA A 82 -4.81 -9.41 -10.65
N PHE A 83 -5.07 -8.16 -10.26
CA PHE A 83 -6.24 -7.35 -10.64
C PHE A 83 -5.84 -6.06 -11.40
N TRP A 84 -4.69 -6.05 -12.08
CA TRP A 84 -4.21 -4.87 -12.80
C TRP A 84 -5.26 -4.31 -13.75
N LEU A 85 -5.62 -3.04 -13.56
CA LEU A 85 -6.65 -2.33 -14.35
C LEU A 85 -8.00 -3.08 -14.46
N CYS A 86 -8.30 -3.96 -13.51
CA CYS A 86 -9.61 -4.57 -13.36
C CYS A 86 -10.54 -3.55 -12.67
N PRO A 87 -11.76 -3.28 -13.16
CA PRO A 87 -12.69 -2.35 -12.53
C PRO A 87 -13.33 -2.92 -11.26
N LEU A 88 -12.55 -3.63 -10.46
CA LEU A 88 -12.99 -4.32 -9.24
C LEU A 88 -13.42 -3.29 -8.19
N GLU A 89 -14.69 -3.34 -7.79
CA GLU A 89 -15.29 -2.47 -6.78
C GLU A 89 -15.41 -3.17 -5.42
N ALA A 90 -15.67 -4.49 -5.45
CA ALA A 90 -15.84 -5.30 -4.25
C ALA A 90 -15.11 -6.64 -4.36
N ILE A 91 -14.50 -7.07 -3.25
CA ILE A 91 -13.90 -8.39 -3.10
C ILE A 91 -14.27 -8.96 -1.72
N HIS A 92 -14.72 -10.23 -1.70
CA HIS A 92 -15.20 -10.91 -0.51
C HIS A 92 -14.35 -12.15 -0.21
N GLY A 93 -14.28 -12.58 1.06
CA GLY A 93 -13.52 -13.76 1.48
C GLY A 93 -12.00 -13.47 1.54
N THR A 94 -11.63 -12.27 1.97
CA THR A 94 -10.23 -11.82 2.04
C THR A 94 -9.59 -12.01 3.41
N GLU A 95 -10.33 -12.51 4.40
CA GLU A 95 -9.92 -12.58 5.81
C GLU A 95 -8.70 -13.50 6.04
N ASN A 96 -8.50 -14.46 5.15
CA ASN A 96 -7.40 -15.43 5.22
C ASN A 96 -6.21 -15.10 4.32
N ILE A 97 -6.21 -13.93 3.67
CA ILE A 97 -5.09 -13.50 2.84
C ILE A 97 -3.88 -13.19 3.72
N LEU A 98 -2.76 -13.83 3.41
CA LEU A 98 -1.48 -13.69 4.10
C LEU A 98 -0.45 -12.93 3.26
N HIS A 99 -0.58 -12.98 1.93
CA HIS A 99 0.41 -12.43 1.01
C HIS A 99 -0.26 -11.69 -0.16
N LEU A 100 0.19 -10.47 -0.42
CA LEU A 100 -0.15 -9.68 -1.59
C LEU A 100 1.12 -9.43 -2.43
N GLY A 101 1.07 -9.73 -3.72
CA GLY A 101 2.15 -9.44 -4.68
C GLY A 101 2.19 -7.98 -5.10
N ASP A 102 3.26 -7.60 -5.82
CA ASP A 102 3.45 -6.25 -6.34
C ASP A 102 2.26 -5.85 -7.23
N GLY A 103 1.76 -4.64 -7.07
CA GLY A 103 0.66 -4.11 -7.86
C GLY A 103 -0.62 -4.94 -7.87
N ALA A 104 -0.85 -5.81 -6.88
CA ALA A 104 -1.96 -6.78 -6.91
C ALA A 104 -3.33 -6.15 -7.21
N PHE A 105 -3.59 -4.93 -6.74
CA PHE A 105 -4.82 -4.16 -6.97
C PHE A 105 -4.60 -2.87 -7.76
N PHE A 106 -3.50 -2.77 -8.50
CA PHE A 106 -3.17 -1.57 -9.28
C PHE A 106 -4.33 -1.12 -10.18
N GLY A 107 -4.77 0.14 -10.01
CA GLY A 107 -5.80 0.76 -10.86
C GLY A 107 -7.20 0.13 -10.72
N THR A 108 -7.50 -0.51 -9.60
CA THR A 108 -8.85 -1.00 -9.30
C THR A 108 -9.73 0.10 -8.70
N HIS A 109 -11.04 -0.16 -8.63
CA HIS A 109 -12.02 0.76 -8.06
C HIS A 109 -12.44 0.38 -6.63
N ILE A 110 -11.68 -0.45 -5.94
CA ILE A 110 -12.01 -0.84 -4.55
C ILE A 110 -12.02 0.39 -3.65
N ALA A 111 -13.07 0.53 -2.83
CA ALA A 111 -13.18 1.61 -1.86
C ALA A 111 -12.50 1.26 -0.52
N GLU A 112 -12.44 -0.02 -0.19
CA GLU A 112 -11.81 -0.54 1.02
C GLU A 112 -10.60 -1.40 0.64
N PRO A 113 -9.38 -1.06 1.08
CA PRO A 113 -8.20 -1.85 0.77
C PRO A 113 -8.22 -3.20 1.50
N VAL A 114 -7.68 -4.23 0.84
CA VAL A 114 -7.56 -5.59 1.40
C VAL A 114 -6.38 -5.63 2.38
N LEU A 115 -6.68 -5.42 3.66
CA LEU A 115 -5.71 -5.35 4.76
C LEU A 115 -6.14 -6.22 5.96
N PRO A 116 -6.22 -7.56 5.80
CA PRO A 116 -6.60 -8.44 6.91
C PRO A 116 -5.55 -8.40 8.03
N GLU A 117 -6.00 -8.59 9.29
CA GLU A 117 -5.12 -8.59 10.46
C GLU A 117 -4.00 -9.65 10.39
N GLY A 118 -4.25 -10.75 9.68
CA GLY A 118 -3.30 -11.85 9.47
C GLY A 118 -2.27 -11.62 8.37
N LEU A 119 -2.31 -10.49 7.65
CA LEU A 119 -1.40 -10.24 6.54
C LEU A 119 0.06 -10.27 6.97
N LEU A 120 0.88 -11.10 6.31
CA LEU A 120 2.29 -11.30 6.63
C LEU A 120 3.23 -10.51 5.71
N SER A 121 2.83 -10.32 4.45
CA SER A 121 3.63 -9.57 3.48
C SER A 121 2.79 -8.89 2.43
N MET A 122 3.29 -7.75 1.97
CA MET A 122 2.75 -6.96 0.88
C MET A 122 3.93 -6.49 0.01
N GLY A 123 3.78 -6.64 -1.30
CA GLY A 123 4.69 -6.09 -2.30
C GLY A 123 4.56 -4.58 -2.48
N ASP A 124 5.25 -4.04 -3.47
CA ASP A 124 5.22 -2.62 -3.78
C ASP A 124 4.01 -2.26 -4.67
N ALA A 125 3.58 -1.01 -4.66
CA ALA A 125 2.54 -0.45 -5.52
C ALA A 125 1.16 -1.17 -5.47
N VAL A 126 0.85 -1.87 -4.36
CA VAL A 126 -0.32 -2.77 -4.29
C VAL A 126 -1.63 -2.06 -4.58
N PHE A 127 -1.82 -0.84 -4.11
CA PHE A 127 -3.02 -0.03 -4.33
C PHE A 127 -2.75 1.23 -5.17
N GLN A 128 -1.69 1.23 -5.98
CA GLN A 128 -1.40 2.36 -6.86
C GLN A 128 -2.59 2.66 -7.79
N ASN A 129 -2.92 3.95 -7.94
CA ASN A 129 -4.05 4.45 -8.77
C ASN A 129 -5.44 3.90 -8.35
N CYS A 130 -5.63 3.57 -7.08
CA CYS A 130 -6.93 3.18 -6.53
C CYS A 130 -7.69 4.42 -6.04
N ASP A 131 -8.28 5.18 -6.95
CA ASP A 131 -8.90 6.50 -6.67
C ASP A 131 -10.14 6.42 -5.77
N SER A 132 -10.74 5.26 -5.63
CA SER A 132 -11.92 5.05 -4.79
C SER A 132 -11.59 4.87 -3.31
N ILE A 133 -10.33 4.60 -2.95
CA ILE A 133 -9.89 4.54 -1.55
C ILE A 133 -9.88 5.96 -0.99
N THR A 134 -10.69 6.22 0.06
CA THR A 134 -10.81 7.55 0.68
C THR A 134 -10.14 7.65 2.04
N GLU A 135 -9.99 6.53 2.75
CA GLU A 135 -9.35 6.51 4.07
C GLU A 135 -8.62 5.20 4.36
N ILE A 136 -7.56 5.31 5.16
CA ILE A 136 -6.82 4.20 5.75
C ILE A 136 -6.83 4.41 7.27
N THR A 137 -7.51 3.53 8.00
CA THR A 137 -7.66 3.63 9.46
C THR A 137 -7.03 2.49 10.23
N SER A 138 -6.48 1.50 9.53
CA SER A 138 -5.74 0.37 10.09
C SER A 138 -4.62 -0.04 9.16
N TRP A 139 -3.54 -0.56 9.74
CA TRP A 139 -2.41 -1.06 8.97
C TRP A 139 -1.76 -2.24 9.70
N PRO A 140 -1.69 -3.44 9.09
CA PRO A 140 -1.26 -4.65 9.80
C PRO A 140 0.26 -4.88 9.79
N LEU A 141 1.02 -4.18 8.93
CA LEU A 141 2.45 -4.40 8.73
C LEU A 141 3.29 -3.33 9.43
N TRP A 142 4.58 -3.64 9.68
CA TRP A 142 5.54 -2.73 10.27
C TRP A 142 6.04 -1.63 9.32
N ARG A 143 5.76 -1.76 8.02
CA ARG A 143 6.09 -0.77 6.99
C ARG A 143 4.92 -0.57 6.02
N VAL A 144 4.86 0.61 5.41
CA VAL A 144 4.09 0.86 4.18
C VAL A 144 5.07 0.70 3.02
N PRO A 145 4.91 -0.28 2.10
CA PRO A 145 5.84 -0.52 0.99
C PRO A 145 5.90 0.65 0.00
N ASP A 146 6.88 0.58 -0.92
CA ASP A 146 7.08 1.62 -1.93
C ASP A 146 5.85 1.75 -2.84
N GLY A 147 5.45 2.98 -3.14
CA GLY A 147 4.35 3.28 -4.05
C GLY A 147 2.98 2.71 -3.65
N THR A 148 2.80 2.22 -2.42
CA THR A 148 1.56 1.50 -2.02
C THR A 148 0.29 2.24 -2.41
N PHE A 149 0.22 3.56 -2.19
CA PHE A 149 -0.91 4.43 -2.52
C PHE A 149 -0.52 5.53 -3.53
N PHE A 150 0.44 5.23 -4.42
CA PHE A 150 0.90 6.18 -5.43
C PHE A 150 -0.29 6.62 -6.31
N GLU A 151 -0.50 7.97 -6.42
CA GLU A 151 -1.61 8.57 -7.18
C GLU A 151 -3.02 8.05 -6.79
N CYS A 152 -3.26 7.72 -5.53
CA CYS A 152 -4.62 7.51 -5.02
C CYS A 152 -5.30 8.86 -4.83
N LEU A 153 -5.89 9.41 -5.90
CA LEU A 153 -6.40 10.79 -5.92
C LEU A 153 -7.57 11.03 -4.96
N GLY A 154 -8.30 9.99 -4.57
CA GLY A 154 -9.41 10.07 -3.63
C GLY A 154 -9.02 9.95 -2.16
N LEU A 155 -7.76 9.60 -1.84
CA LEU A 155 -7.33 9.34 -0.47
C LEU A 155 -7.24 10.65 0.34
N MET A 156 -8.13 10.82 1.32
CA MET A 156 -8.24 12.03 2.13
C MET A 156 -7.65 11.86 3.53
N ARG A 157 -7.71 10.65 4.08
CA ARG A 157 -7.35 10.38 5.48
C ARG A 157 -6.50 9.16 5.66
N VAL A 158 -5.44 9.26 6.47
CA VAL A 158 -4.56 8.14 6.84
C VAL A 158 -4.30 8.17 8.34
N ILE A 159 -4.53 7.04 9.01
CA ILE A 159 -4.14 6.81 10.41
C ILE A 159 -3.26 5.58 10.46
N LEU A 160 -1.98 5.77 10.74
CA LEU A 160 -1.02 4.68 10.90
C LEU A 160 -0.81 4.38 12.38
N PRO A 161 -0.80 3.09 12.79
CA PRO A 161 -0.55 2.70 14.16
C PRO A 161 0.94 2.84 14.53
N ASP A 162 1.23 2.79 15.83
CA ASP A 162 2.60 2.86 16.37
C ASP A 162 3.50 1.70 15.95
N THR A 163 2.94 0.66 15.36
CA THR A 163 3.69 -0.49 14.83
C THR A 163 4.39 -0.20 13.51
N VAL A 164 4.03 0.90 12.82
CA VAL A 164 4.66 1.28 11.55
C VAL A 164 5.97 2.01 11.84
N GLU A 165 7.06 1.44 11.33
CA GLU A 165 8.40 1.98 11.50
C GLU A 165 8.92 2.71 10.26
N MET A 166 8.37 2.42 9.06
CA MET A 166 8.87 2.97 7.81
C MET A 166 7.75 3.23 6.79
N LEU A 167 7.82 4.39 6.14
CA LEU A 167 7.12 4.68 4.90
C LEU A 167 8.10 4.50 3.74
N GLY A 168 7.72 3.70 2.75
CA GLY A 168 8.47 3.45 1.53
C GLY A 168 8.53 4.67 0.60
N ALA A 169 9.37 4.58 -0.42
CA ALA A 169 9.48 5.61 -1.43
C ALA A 169 8.14 5.78 -2.18
N GLY A 170 7.69 7.02 -2.36
CA GLY A 170 6.44 7.33 -3.06
C GLY A 170 5.18 6.71 -2.44
N ALA A 171 5.20 6.29 -1.16
CA ALA A 171 4.09 5.56 -0.54
C ALA A 171 2.73 6.28 -0.68
N PHE A 172 2.73 7.63 -0.66
CA PHE A 172 1.57 8.51 -0.85
C PHE A 172 1.82 9.58 -1.93
N TYR A 173 2.73 9.30 -2.88
CA TYR A 173 3.02 10.22 -3.97
C TYR A 173 1.74 10.60 -4.73
N GLY A 174 1.53 11.89 -4.96
CA GLY A 174 0.40 12.36 -5.76
C GLY A 174 -0.97 12.17 -5.13
N CYS A 175 -1.08 11.83 -3.84
CA CYS A 175 -2.36 11.78 -3.12
C CYS A 175 -2.90 13.20 -2.91
N THR A 176 -3.41 13.81 -3.98
CA THR A 176 -3.75 15.24 -4.02
C THR A 176 -4.88 15.64 -3.08
N ALA A 177 -5.73 14.70 -2.65
CA ALA A 177 -6.80 14.94 -1.68
C ALA A 177 -6.37 14.72 -0.22
N LEU A 178 -5.15 14.20 0.05
CA LEU A 178 -4.71 13.86 1.40
C LEU A 178 -4.57 15.13 2.25
N CYS A 179 -5.43 15.25 3.27
CA CYS A 179 -5.48 16.42 4.15
C CYS A 179 -5.45 16.09 5.64
N ASP A 180 -5.70 14.84 6.01
CA ASP A 180 -5.68 14.37 7.42
C ASP A 180 -4.78 13.15 7.54
N ILE A 181 -3.61 13.31 8.18
CA ILE A 181 -2.67 12.23 8.40
C ILE A 181 -2.18 12.18 9.84
N SER A 182 -2.29 11.01 10.45
CA SER A 182 -1.71 10.68 11.76
C SER A 182 -0.66 9.60 11.58
N LEU A 183 0.57 9.95 11.89
CA LEU A 183 1.72 9.02 11.88
C LEU A 183 1.88 8.43 13.28
N GLY A 184 2.06 7.11 13.36
CA GLY A 184 2.31 6.42 14.63
C GLY A 184 3.66 6.81 15.25
N GLU A 185 3.76 6.74 16.57
CA GLU A 185 4.97 7.09 17.32
C GLU A 185 6.16 6.13 17.06
N GLY A 186 5.88 4.97 16.45
CA GLY A 186 6.91 4.01 16.03
C GLY A 186 7.72 4.40 14.81
N LEU A 187 7.28 5.41 14.03
CA LEU A 187 7.89 5.75 12.76
C LEU A 187 9.35 6.24 12.93
N ARG A 188 10.26 5.68 12.13
CA ARG A 188 11.71 5.97 12.12
C ARG A 188 12.20 6.59 10.83
N ALA A 189 11.52 6.27 9.71
CA ALA A 189 11.95 6.73 8.40
C ALA A 189 10.77 7.03 7.48
N ILE A 190 10.90 8.10 6.70
CA ILE A 190 10.04 8.44 5.56
C ILE A 190 10.91 8.38 4.31
N GLY A 191 10.47 7.59 3.32
CA GLY A 191 11.16 7.37 2.06
C GLY A 191 11.18 8.58 1.13
N GLU A 192 11.93 8.46 0.03
CA GLU A 192 12.00 9.46 -1.03
C GLU A 192 10.60 9.70 -1.63
N SER A 193 10.26 10.97 -1.88
CA SER A 193 8.98 11.37 -2.51
C SER A 193 7.72 10.82 -1.81
N ALA A 194 7.80 10.40 -0.55
CA ALA A 194 6.70 9.68 0.11
C ALA A 194 5.38 10.47 0.16
N PHE A 195 5.42 11.80 0.25
CA PHE A 195 4.28 12.71 0.21
C PHE A 195 4.40 13.77 -0.90
N GLU A 196 5.25 13.54 -1.89
CA GLU A 196 5.39 14.48 -3.00
C GLU A 196 4.05 14.68 -3.71
N GLY A 197 3.68 15.93 -3.95
CA GLY A 197 2.42 16.27 -4.63
C GLY A 197 1.15 16.11 -3.76
N CYS A 198 1.26 15.88 -2.44
CA CYS A 198 0.11 15.90 -1.53
C CYS A 198 -0.40 17.35 -1.36
N SER A 199 -1.01 17.88 -2.40
CA SER A 199 -1.30 19.31 -2.53
C SER A 199 -2.39 19.84 -1.58
N ALA A 200 -3.20 18.97 -0.97
CA ALA A 200 -4.19 19.34 0.04
C ALA A 200 -3.66 19.29 1.48
N LEU A 201 -2.45 18.77 1.72
CA LEU A 201 -1.88 18.63 3.05
C LEU A 201 -1.47 19.99 3.62
N GLU A 202 -2.16 20.46 4.65
CA GLU A 202 -1.91 21.80 5.23
C GLU A 202 -0.94 21.76 6.41
N GLU A 203 -0.99 20.73 7.23
CA GLU A 203 -0.16 20.56 8.42
C GLU A 203 0.24 19.10 8.60
N ILE A 204 1.46 18.87 9.09
CA ILE A 204 1.92 17.56 9.50
C ILE A 204 2.84 17.67 10.71
N THR A 205 2.72 16.69 11.60
CA THR A 205 3.64 16.52 12.74
C THR A 205 4.37 15.19 12.58
N LEU A 206 5.68 15.23 12.48
CA LEU A 206 6.50 14.04 12.48
C LEU A 206 6.72 13.60 13.93
N PRO A 207 6.54 12.30 14.25
CA PRO A 207 6.65 11.81 15.62
C PRO A 207 8.08 11.89 16.13
N GLU A 208 8.22 11.96 17.46
CA GLU A 208 9.50 11.81 18.12
C GLU A 208 10.10 10.44 17.82
N GLY A 209 11.40 10.41 17.56
CA GLY A 209 12.09 9.16 17.20
C GLY A 209 12.26 8.91 15.70
N ILE A 210 11.67 9.75 14.83
CA ILE A 210 11.99 9.70 13.40
C ILE A 210 13.42 10.21 13.19
N GLU A 211 14.20 9.47 12.40
CA GLU A 211 15.64 9.74 12.19
C GLU A 211 15.93 10.25 10.79
N THR A 212 15.15 9.82 9.80
CA THR A 212 15.41 10.12 8.39
C THR A 212 14.17 10.57 7.64
N LEU A 213 14.34 11.63 6.84
CA LEU A 213 13.39 12.12 5.85
C LEU A 213 14.04 12.06 4.47
N GLY A 214 13.44 11.33 3.55
CA GLY A 214 13.94 11.14 2.19
C GLY A 214 13.95 12.41 1.35
N GLY A 215 14.67 12.37 0.22
CA GLY A 215 14.64 13.44 -0.76
C GLY A 215 13.24 13.66 -1.33
N SER A 216 12.89 14.90 -1.65
CA SER A 216 11.57 15.28 -2.20
C SER A 216 10.37 14.80 -1.35
N ALA A 217 10.56 14.38 -0.11
CA ALA A 217 9.53 13.73 0.69
C ALA A 217 8.22 14.53 0.81
N PHE A 218 8.28 15.86 0.81
CA PHE A 218 7.15 16.79 0.80
C PHE A 218 7.22 17.80 -0.36
N MET A 219 7.95 17.47 -1.43
CA MET A 219 8.04 18.33 -2.60
C MET A 219 6.63 18.57 -3.18
N ASP A 220 6.37 19.78 -3.67
CA ASP A 220 5.10 20.19 -4.29
C ASP A 220 3.85 20.02 -3.40
N CYS A 221 4.03 20.05 -2.06
CA CYS A 221 2.93 20.15 -1.11
C CYS A 221 2.46 21.61 -1.01
N GLY A 222 1.76 22.08 -2.05
CA GLY A 222 1.44 23.52 -2.23
C GLY A 222 0.62 24.17 -1.10
N ALA A 223 -0.19 23.38 -0.37
CA ALA A 223 -0.97 23.86 0.77
C ALA A 223 -0.21 23.78 2.10
N LEU A 224 0.96 23.13 2.17
CA LEU A 224 1.66 22.86 3.43
C LEU A 224 2.17 24.13 4.08
N ARG A 225 1.62 24.44 5.25
CA ARG A 225 1.92 25.66 6.02
C ARG A 225 2.75 25.37 7.26
N ILE A 226 2.55 24.22 7.88
CA ILE A 226 3.23 23.85 9.12
C ILE A 226 3.72 22.40 9.02
N CYS A 227 5.02 22.21 9.19
CA CYS A 227 5.62 20.90 9.41
C CYS A 227 6.40 20.93 10.71
N ARG A 228 6.01 20.10 11.70
CA ARG A 228 6.73 19.96 12.98
C ARG A 228 7.74 18.85 12.85
N LEU A 229 9.02 19.22 13.03
CA LEU A 229 10.15 18.32 12.90
C LEU A 229 10.77 18.06 14.28
N PRO A 230 10.84 16.77 14.70
CA PRO A 230 11.38 16.43 16.02
C PRO A 230 12.89 16.62 16.10
N ALA A 231 13.40 16.71 17.34
CA ALA A 231 14.82 16.84 17.60
C ALA A 231 15.64 15.59 17.21
N SER A 232 14.98 14.44 17.06
CA SER A 232 15.60 13.16 16.69
C SER A 232 16.07 13.10 15.23
N LEU A 233 15.54 13.97 14.34
CA LEU A 233 15.94 14.01 12.94
C LEU A 233 17.44 14.21 12.79
N ALA A 234 18.08 13.26 12.07
CA ALA A 234 19.51 13.24 11.78
C ALA A 234 19.84 13.45 10.29
N TYR A 235 18.84 13.25 9.42
CA TYR A 235 18.98 13.42 7.99
C TYR A 235 17.67 13.92 7.34
N ILE A 236 17.79 14.91 6.47
CA ILE A 236 16.76 15.39 5.56
C ILE A 236 17.36 15.40 4.16
N GLY A 237 16.72 14.73 3.22
CA GLY A 237 17.19 14.61 1.86
C GLY A 237 17.09 15.90 1.04
N GLU A 238 17.69 15.89 -0.13
CA GLU A 238 17.65 17.01 -1.08
C GLU A 238 16.19 17.29 -1.49
N ASP A 239 15.85 18.57 -1.65
CA ASP A 239 14.54 19.03 -2.10
C ASP A 239 13.34 18.56 -1.26
N ALA A 240 13.56 18.08 -0.04
CA ALA A 240 12.52 17.48 0.80
C ALA A 240 11.29 18.39 0.98
N PHE A 241 11.43 19.71 0.91
CA PHE A 241 10.37 20.71 1.01
C PHE A 241 10.34 21.68 -0.18
N ALA A 242 10.91 21.29 -1.32
CA ALA A 242 10.89 22.14 -2.51
C ALA A 242 9.43 22.39 -2.96
N GLN A 243 9.18 23.57 -3.52
CA GLN A 243 7.85 23.97 -4.00
C GLN A 243 6.74 23.98 -2.93
N CYS A 244 7.10 24.22 -1.65
CA CYS A 244 6.17 24.47 -0.54
C CYS A 244 6.16 25.98 -0.19
N PRO A 245 5.46 26.84 -0.96
CA PRO A 245 5.64 28.30 -0.90
C PRO A 245 5.22 28.96 0.42
N ASN A 246 4.37 28.29 1.20
CA ASN A 246 3.80 28.83 2.43
C ASN A 246 4.33 28.15 3.69
N LEU A 247 5.33 27.27 3.55
CA LEU A 247 5.83 26.42 4.64
C LEU A 247 6.54 27.23 5.72
N CYS A 248 6.24 26.94 6.97
CA CYS A 248 7.00 27.29 8.16
C CYS A 248 7.32 26.02 8.94
N LEU A 249 8.58 25.68 9.06
CA LEU A 249 9.03 24.56 9.88
C LEU A 249 8.95 24.94 11.37
N VAL A 250 8.47 24.01 12.19
CA VAL A 250 8.54 24.13 13.65
C VAL A 250 9.62 23.15 14.11
N VAL A 251 10.67 23.69 14.73
CA VAL A 251 11.91 22.95 15.02
C VAL A 251 12.39 23.21 16.44
N SER A 252 13.06 22.24 17.04
CA SER A 252 13.74 22.43 18.30
C SER A 252 15.03 23.23 18.11
N LYS A 253 15.34 24.10 19.07
CA LYS A 253 16.55 24.90 19.04
C LYS A 253 17.81 24.02 19.03
N ASP A 254 18.83 24.45 18.27
CA ASP A 254 20.12 23.77 18.10
C ASP A 254 20.02 22.37 17.46
N SER A 255 18.85 22.00 16.89
CA SER A 255 18.61 20.71 16.21
C SER A 255 19.24 20.63 14.81
N TYR A 256 19.27 19.43 14.24
CA TYR A 256 19.63 19.24 12.83
C TYR A 256 18.63 19.94 11.91
N ALA A 257 17.32 19.84 12.23
CA ALA A 257 16.25 20.46 11.44
C ALA A 257 16.35 22.00 11.41
N GLU A 258 16.79 22.66 12.50
CA GLU A 258 17.03 24.10 12.51
C GLU A 258 18.19 24.46 11.56
N ARG A 259 19.30 23.72 11.60
CA ARG A 259 20.44 23.97 10.68
C ARG A 259 20.01 23.78 9.23
N TYR A 260 19.26 22.70 8.93
CA TYR A 260 18.71 22.45 7.60
C TYR A 260 17.84 23.62 7.12
N ALA A 261 16.95 24.13 7.97
CA ALA A 261 16.08 25.26 7.63
C ALA A 261 16.89 26.53 7.28
N ILE A 262 17.95 26.80 8.06
CA ILE A 262 18.86 27.94 7.82
C ILE A 262 19.61 27.77 6.49
N GLU A 263 20.21 26.59 6.26
CA GLU A 263 21.01 26.28 5.07
C GLU A 263 20.20 26.33 3.76
N ASN A 264 18.89 26.00 3.85
CA ASN A 264 17.98 25.98 2.70
C ASN A 264 17.06 27.22 2.64
N GLU A 265 17.32 28.26 3.44
CA GLU A 265 16.56 29.52 3.46
C GLU A 265 15.05 29.33 3.70
N LEU A 266 14.66 28.28 4.44
CA LEU A 266 13.27 27.98 4.78
C LEU A 266 12.80 28.78 5.99
N ALA A 267 11.55 29.24 5.98
CA ALA A 267 10.95 29.88 7.13
C ALA A 267 10.80 28.86 8.28
N PHE A 268 11.22 29.24 9.49
CA PHE A 268 11.06 28.38 10.66
C PHE A 268 10.78 29.19 11.94
N ARG A 269 10.30 28.48 12.95
CA ARG A 269 10.17 28.97 14.33
C ARG A 269 10.53 27.86 15.32
N HIS A 270 10.90 28.22 16.52
CA HIS A 270 11.07 27.25 17.61
C HIS A 270 9.71 26.85 18.21
N GLU A 271 9.67 25.66 18.80
CA GLU A 271 8.53 25.16 19.58
C GLU A 271 8.17 26.08 20.74
#